data_dd91bccec84a287aa4fe28d10c1556a7
#
_entry.id   dd91bccec84a287aa4fe28d10c1556a7
#
_cell.length_a   1.000
_cell.length_b   1.000
_cell.length_c   1.000
_cell.angle_alpha   90.00
_cell.angle_beta   90.00
_cell.angle_gamma   90.00
#
_symmetry.space_group_name_H-M   'P 1'
#
loop_
_entity.id
_entity.type
_entity.pdbx_description
1 polymer ?
#
loop_
_entity_poly.entity_id
_entity_poly.type
_entity_poly.pdbx_seq_one_letter_code
_entity_poly.pdbx_strand_id
1 'polypeptide(L)'
;MNRRAFVRNSAIAGISLATLSLVWCNQSPKVRSNEKNFHDDFEINELTINELQEKVKSGKLTYVKLTKLYLSRIQAIDKSGAGLNAIIELNPDALSIAAKMDDERKQGKSRGPLHGIPVLIKDNIDTADKMQTTAGSLAL
;
A
#
# COMPACT_ATOMS: atom_id res chain seq x y z
N MET A 1 -30.55 18.08 -52.30
CA MET A 1 -30.66 16.78 -51.56
C MET A 1 -31.90 16.84 -50.68
N ASN A 2 -32.85 15.89 -50.81
CA ASN A 2 -34.14 15.97 -50.13
C ASN A 2 -33.97 15.55 -48.67
N ARG A 3 -34.50 16.34 -47.73
CA ARG A 3 -34.36 16.11 -46.26
C ARG A 3 -34.73 14.67 -45.81
N ARG A 4 -35.75 14.10 -46.46
CA ARG A 4 -36.19 12.71 -46.21
C ARG A 4 -35.15 11.66 -46.60
N ALA A 5 -34.40 11.89 -47.71
CA ALA A 5 -33.34 10.99 -48.16
C ALA A 5 -32.13 11.06 -47.23
N PHE A 6 -31.83 12.24 -46.69
CA PHE A 6 -30.73 12.41 -45.75
C PHE A 6 -31.00 11.66 -44.42
N VAL A 7 -32.18 11.83 -43.85
CA VAL A 7 -32.56 11.16 -42.59
C VAL A 7 -32.57 9.64 -42.72
N ARG A 8 -33.10 9.11 -43.84
CA ARG A 8 -33.15 7.68 -44.13
C ARG A 8 -31.73 7.07 -44.27
N ASN A 9 -30.86 7.76 -44.97
CA ASN A 9 -29.48 7.28 -45.16
C ASN A 9 -28.62 7.40 -43.88
N SER A 10 -28.88 8.41 -43.07
CA SER A 10 -28.21 8.55 -41.77
C SER A 10 -28.67 7.48 -40.75
N ALA A 11 -29.92 7.07 -40.77
CA ALA A 11 -30.41 5.99 -39.92
C ALA A 11 -29.80 4.63 -40.29
N ILE A 12 -29.60 4.33 -41.57
CA ILE A 12 -28.97 3.08 -42.04
C ILE A 12 -27.47 3.06 -41.67
N ALA A 13 -26.76 4.19 -41.80
CA ALA A 13 -25.36 4.29 -41.39
C ALA A 13 -25.18 4.17 -39.88
N GLY A 14 -26.11 4.67 -39.07
CA GLY A 14 -26.07 4.55 -37.63
C GLY A 14 -26.20 3.12 -37.11
N ILE A 15 -27.04 2.31 -37.76
CA ILE A 15 -27.24 0.90 -37.37
C ILE A 15 -26.00 0.04 -37.68
N SER A 16 -25.32 0.31 -38.79
CA SER A 16 -24.10 -0.45 -39.13
C SER A 16 -22.89 -0.15 -38.23
N LEU A 17 -22.79 1.06 -37.66
CA LEU A 17 -21.74 1.39 -36.68
C LEU A 17 -22.05 0.83 -35.28
N ALA A 18 -23.32 0.75 -34.92
CA ALA A 18 -23.70 0.20 -33.60
C ALA A 18 -23.49 -1.32 -33.51
N THR A 19 -23.65 -2.06 -34.61
CA THR A 19 -23.45 -3.52 -34.62
C THR A 19 -21.95 -3.90 -34.55
N LEU A 20 -21.05 -3.09 -35.13
CA LEU A 20 -19.60 -3.33 -35.02
C LEU A 20 -19.06 -3.14 -33.60
N SER A 21 -19.63 -2.22 -32.81
CA SER A 21 -19.22 -2.00 -31.43
C SER A 21 -19.67 -3.11 -30.49
N LEU A 22 -20.77 -3.80 -30.75
CA LEU A 22 -21.27 -4.91 -29.94
C LEU A 22 -20.43 -6.20 -30.10
N VAL A 23 -19.80 -6.41 -31.25
CA VAL A 23 -18.94 -7.58 -31.45
C VAL A 23 -17.56 -7.40 -30.78
N TRP A 24 -17.09 -6.16 -30.64
CA TRP A 24 -15.79 -5.92 -30.00
C TRP A 24 -15.84 -5.89 -28.47
N CYS A 25 -17.00 -5.59 -27.88
CA CYS A 25 -17.19 -5.65 -26.42
C CYS A 25 -17.19 -7.08 -25.86
N ASN A 26 -17.30 -8.12 -26.68
CA ASN A 26 -17.34 -9.51 -26.21
C ASN A 26 -15.96 -10.19 -26.17
N GLN A 27 -14.89 -9.47 -26.54
CA GLN A 27 -13.52 -9.87 -26.25
C GLN A 27 -13.01 -9.02 -25.07
N SER A 28 -13.55 -9.27 -23.89
CA SER A 28 -12.84 -8.91 -22.67
C SER A 28 -11.45 -9.55 -22.79
N PRO A 29 -10.36 -8.76 -22.77
CA PRO A 29 -9.06 -9.38 -22.64
C PRO A 29 -9.16 -10.26 -21.40
N LYS A 30 -8.96 -11.58 -21.56
CA LYS A 30 -8.70 -12.44 -20.43
C LYS A 30 -7.44 -11.85 -19.79
N VAL A 31 -7.66 -10.94 -18.84
CA VAL A 31 -6.64 -10.62 -17.88
C VAL A 31 -6.30 -11.99 -17.31
N ARG A 32 -5.20 -12.57 -17.79
CA ARG A 32 -4.56 -13.64 -17.06
C ARG A 32 -4.24 -13.03 -15.71
N SER A 33 -5.18 -13.18 -14.78
CA SER A 33 -4.84 -13.16 -13.39
C SER A 33 -3.83 -14.29 -13.23
N ASN A 34 -2.56 -13.98 -13.34
CA ASN A 34 -1.55 -14.72 -12.66
C ASN A 34 -1.86 -14.46 -11.18
N GLU A 35 -2.94 -15.07 -10.69
CA GLU A 35 -3.11 -15.35 -9.29
C GLU A 35 -1.99 -16.35 -8.94
N LYS A 36 -0.77 -15.83 -8.86
CA LYS A 36 0.18 -16.38 -7.92
C LYS A 36 -0.58 -16.29 -6.62
N ASN A 37 -1.06 -17.43 -6.12
CA ASN A 37 -1.50 -17.53 -4.75
C ASN A 37 -0.41 -16.88 -3.92
N PHE A 38 -0.61 -15.60 -3.59
CA PHE A 38 0.31 -14.86 -2.76
C PHE A 38 0.10 -15.43 -1.36
N HIS A 39 0.80 -16.53 -1.09
CA HIS A 39 0.85 -17.08 0.25
C HIS A 39 1.66 -16.08 1.05
N ASP A 40 0.97 -15.33 1.87
CA ASP A 40 1.58 -14.31 2.70
C ASP A 40 2.24 -14.97 3.92
N ASP A 41 3.48 -15.46 3.72
CA ASP A 41 4.30 -16.07 4.78
C ASP A 41 4.89 -15.02 5.75
N PHE A 42 4.27 -13.84 5.81
CA PHE A 42 4.77 -12.79 6.69
C PHE A 42 4.62 -13.19 8.17
N GLU A 43 5.73 -13.41 8.84
CA GLU A 43 5.85 -13.98 10.22
C GLU A 43 4.91 -13.32 11.26
N ILE A 44 4.57 -12.05 11.05
CA ILE A 44 3.76 -11.24 11.97
C ILE A 44 2.44 -10.78 11.34
N ASN A 45 1.97 -11.49 10.30
CA ASN A 45 0.74 -11.14 9.61
C ASN A 45 -0.44 -11.15 10.59
N GLU A 46 -1.26 -10.08 10.53
CA GLU A 46 -2.47 -9.88 11.34
C GLU A 46 -2.30 -9.96 12.86
N LEU A 47 -1.07 -9.91 13.38
CA LEU A 47 -0.86 -9.86 14.81
C LEU A 47 -1.36 -8.53 15.40
N THR A 48 -2.07 -8.63 16.50
CA THR A 48 -2.50 -7.46 17.27
C THR A 48 -1.32 -6.79 17.97
N ILE A 49 -1.49 -5.52 18.37
CA ILE A 49 -0.50 -4.79 19.15
C ILE A 49 -0.14 -5.55 20.43
N ASN A 50 -1.14 -6.13 21.12
CA ASN A 50 -0.91 -6.88 22.33
C ASN A 50 -0.04 -8.13 22.09
N GLU A 51 -0.30 -8.88 21.02
CA GLU A 51 0.49 -10.05 20.65
C GLU A 51 1.93 -9.67 20.30
N LEU A 52 2.12 -8.57 19.59
CA LEU A 52 3.46 -8.04 19.30
C LEU A 52 4.19 -7.69 20.60
N GLN A 53 3.54 -6.99 21.54
CA GLN A 53 4.12 -6.64 22.82
C GLN A 53 4.45 -7.88 23.67
N GLU A 54 3.60 -8.91 23.67
CA GLU A 54 3.90 -10.17 24.37
C GLU A 54 5.08 -10.93 23.73
N LYS A 55 5.20 -10.92 22.41
CA LYS A 55 6.39 -11.47 21.73
C LYS A 55 7.68 -10.73 22.12
N VAL A 56 7.59 -9.41 22.27
CA VAL A 56 8.74 -8.59 22.70
C VAL A 56 9.06 -8.83 24.17
N LYS A 57 8.06 -8.90 25.06
CA LYS A 57 8.25 -9.24 26.48
C LYS A 57 8.90 -10.60 26.70
N SER A 58 8.46 -11.59 25.91
CA SER A 58 9.01 -12.95 25.99
C SER A 58 10.41 -13.08 25.34
N GLY A 59 10.95 -12.03 24.75
CA GLY A 59 12.25 -12.04 24.08
C GLY A 59 12.25 -12.72 22.70
N LYS A 60 11.09 -13.17 22.20
CA LYS A 60 10.96 -13.79 20.86
C LYS A 60 11.08 -12.77 19.74
N LEU A 61 10.85 -11.50 20.03
CA LEU A 61 10.89 -10.40 19.08
C LEU A 61 11.61 -9.20 19.72
N THR A 62 12.23 -8.34 18.90
CA THR A 62 12.73 -7.03 19.31
C THR A 62 12.07 -5.96 18.42
N TYR A 63 12.03 -4.72 18.89
CA TYR A 63 11.49 -3.63 18.08
C TYR A 63 12.33 -3.39 16.82
N VAL A 64 13.65 -3.60 16.89
CA VAL A 64 14.53 -3.57 15.71
C VAL A 64 14.15 -4.67 14.72
N LYS A 65 13.92 -5.92 15.17
CA LYS A 65 13.50 -7.02 14.27
C LYS A 65 12.13 -6.72 13.68
N LEU A 66 11.19 -6.25 14.49
CA LEU A 66 9.86 -5.86 14.06
C LEU A 66 9.89 -4.81 12.94
N THR A 67 10.65 -3.74 13.15
CA THR A 67 10.83 -2.68 12.16
C THR A 67 11.45 -3.21 10.86
N LYS A 68 12.49 -4.06 10.95
CA LYS A 68 13.11 -4.69 9.78
C LYS A 68 12.13 -5.55 8.99
N LEU A 69 11.27 -6.31 9.66
CA LEU A 69 10.25 -7.14 9.00
C LEU A 69 9.29 -6.27 8.18
N TYR A 70 8.79 -5.17 8.73
CA TYR A 70 7.92 -4.25 7.99
C TYR A 70 8.63 -3.54 6.85
N LEU A 71 9.87 -3.08 7.05
CA LEU A 71 10.64 -2.46 5.97
C LEU A 71 10.89 -3.43 4.80
N SER A 72 11.22 -4.69 5.11
CA SER A 72 11.36 -5.73 4.08
C SER A 72 10.04 -6.00 3.35
N ARG A 73 8.91 -6.02 4.07
CA ARG A 73 7.60 -6.20 3.46
C ARG A 73 7.23 -5.04 2.53
N ILE A 74 7.48 -3.81 2.95
CA ILE A 74 7.28 -2.63 2.09
C ILE A 74 8.10 -2.77 0.81
N GLN A 75 9.37 -3.14 0.92
CA GLN A 75 10.21 -3.34 -0.26
C GLN A 75 9.68 -4.44 -1.17
N ALA A 76 9.24 -5.57 -0.60
CA ALA A 76 8.79 -6.73 -1.37
C ALA A 76 7.44 -6.50 -2.06
N ILE A 77 6.49 -5.84 -1.42
CA ILE A 77 5.12 -5.69 -1.92
C ILE A 77 4.90 -4.32 -2.55
N ASP A 78 5.24 -3.26 -1.81
CA ASP A 78 4.90 -1.88 -2.21
C ASP A 78 5.81 -1.37 -3.33
N LYS A 79 7.11 -1.68 -3.26
CA LYS A 79 8.09 -1.15 -4.22
C LYS A 79 8.39 -2.11 -5.37
N SER A 80 8.55 -3.40 -5.10
CA SER A 80 9.03 -4.37 -6.10
C SER A 80 7.96 -5.35 -6.58
N GLY A 81 7.01 -5.75 -5.73
CA GLY A 81 6.00 -6.76 -6.03
C GLY A 81 4.88 -6.22 -6.91
N ALA A 82 3.76 -5.89 -6.29
CA ALA A 82 2.62 -5.29 -6.98
C ALA A 82 2.89 -3.84 -7.43
N GLY A 83 3.95 -3.21 -6.89
CA GLY A 83 4.33 -1.85 -7.23
C GLY A 83 3.28 -0.83 -6.83
N LEU A 84 2.66 -1.01 -5.67
CA LEU A 84 1.56 -0.16 -5.20
C LEU A 84 1.99 1.28 -4.98
N ASN A 85 3.25 1.49 -4.54
CA ASN A 85 3.82 2.80 -4.19
C ASN A 85 2.93 3.60 -3.22
N ALA A 86 2.28 2.90 -2.29
CA ALA A 86 1.43 3.49 -1.27
C ALA A 86 2.23 4.18 -0.16
N ILE A 87 3.47 3.73 0.07
CA ILE A 87 4.40 4.33 1.04
C ILE A 87 5.24 5.38 0.31
N ILE A 88 4.99 6.64 0.62
CA ILE A 88 5.69 7.77 -0.02
C ILE A 88 7.13 7.83 0.48
N GLU A 89 7.31 7.86 1.79
CA GLU A 89 8.61 8.03 2.43
C GLU A 89 8.79 7.07 3.62
N LEU A 90 10.03 6.70 3.88
CA LEU A 90 10.44 5.91 5.04
C LEU A 90 11.33 6.75 5.93
N ASN A 91 11.07 6.73 7.23
CA ASN A 91 11.92 7.44 8.19
C ASN A 91 13.35 6.86 8.17
N PRO A 92 14.37 7.64 7.81
CA PRO A 92 15.74 7.16 7.75
C PRO A 92 16.28 6.73 9.13
N ASP A 93 15.69 7.26 10.20
CA ASP A 93 16.09 6.95 11.57
C ASP A 93 15.27 5.81 12.21
N ALA A 94 14.37 5.15 11.45
CA ALA A 94 13.44 4.13 11.97
C ALA A 94 14.14 3.03 12.79
N LEU A 95 15.27 2.51 12.30
CA LEU A 95 16.01 1.45 13.00
C LEU A 95 16.73 1.96 14.25
N SER A 96 17.25 3.19 14.22
CA SER A 96 17.91 3.79 15.39
C SER A 96 16.89 4.12 16.49
N ILE A 97 15.68 4.55 16.11
CA ILE A 97 14.57 4.77 17.03
C ILE A 97 14.14 3.43 17.63
N ALA A 98 13.97 2.39 16.82
CA ALA A 98 13.63 1.06 17.32
C ALA A 98 14.67 0.50 18.31
N ALA A 99 15.96 0.72 18.07
CA ALA A 99 17.02 0.33 19.00
C ALA A 99 16.90 1.05 20.35
N LYS A 100 16.62 2.35 20.35
CA LYS A 100 16.34 3.10 21.59
C LYS A 100 15.15 2.55 22.34
N MET A 101 14.08 2.16 21.63
CA MET A 101 12.90 1.54 22.27
C MET A 101 13.26 0.18 22.90
N ASP A 102 14.09 -0.64 22.26
CA ASP A 102 14.59 -1.88 22.84
C ASP A 102 15.42 -1.61 24.12
N ASP A 103 16.25 -0.58 24.12
CA ASP A 103 17.07 -0.23 25.30
C ASP A 103 16.21 0.37 26.44
N GLU A 104 15.24 1.22 26.14
CA GLU A 104 14.28 1.70 27.14
C GLU A 104 13.55 0.53 27.79
N ARG A 105 13.11 -0.45 27.00
CA ARG A 105 12.45 -1.66 27.50
C ARG A 105 13.37 -2.47 28.45
N LYS A 106 14.63 -2.68 28.07
CA LYS A 106 15.61 -3.36 28.94
C LYS A 106 15.79 -2.66 30.28
N GLN A 107 15.61 -1.34 30.30
CA GLN A 107 15.65 -0.52 31.52
C GLN A 107 14.30 -0.52 32.28
N GLY A 108 13.33 -1.32 31.86
CA GLY A 108 11.98 -1.35 32.46
C GLY A 108 11.10 -0.15 32.11
N LYS A 109 11.51 0.69 31.17
CA LYS A 109 10.73 1.86 30.74
C LYS A 109 9.78 1.49 29.61
N SER A 110 8.58 2.02 29.66
CA SER A 110 7.59 1.90 28.60
C SER A 110 6.85 3.22 28.40
N ARG A 111 6.58 3.59 27.17
CA ARG A 111 5.83 4.80 26.80
C ARG A 111 4.34 4.53 26.59
N GLY A 112 3.89 3.31 26.87
CA GLY A 112 2.50 2.88 26.71
C GLY A 112 2.34 1.72 25.71
N PRO A 113 1.10 1.40 25.31
CA PRO A 113 0.79 0.22 24.48
C PRO A 113 1.48 0.20 23.11
N LEU A 114 1.77 1.36 22.56
CA LEU A 114 2.44 1.52 21.26
C LEU A 114 3.96 1.65 21.36
N HIS A 115 4.55 1.43 22.53
CA HIS A 115 6.00 1.55 22.70
C HIS A 115 6.74 0.65 21.72
N GLY A 116 7.55 1.25 20.85
CA GLY A 116 8.37 0.56 19.84
C GLY A 116 7.61 -0.08 18.68
N ILE A 117 6.30 0.10 18.59
CA ILE A 117 5.51 -0.38 17.46
C ILE A 117 5.64 0.61 16.29
N PRO A 118 6.10 0.18 15.11
CA PRO A 118 6.14 1.03 13.93
C PRO A 118 4.71 1.35 13.46
N VAL A 119 4.49 2.59 13.08
CA VAL A 119 3.19 3.08 12.59
C VAL A 119 3.34 3.72 11.22
N LEU A 120 2.31 3.62 10.40
CA LEU A 120 2.17 4.38 9.17
C LEU A 120 1.26 5.57 9.46
N ILE A 121 1.66 6.72 8.99
CA ILE A 121 0.88 7.96 9.10
C ILE A 121 0.58 8.50 7.71
N LYS A 122 -0.50 9.23 7.59
CA LYS A 122 -0.83 9.90 6.33
C LYS A 122 0.09 11.10 6.12
N ASP A 123 0.46 11.36 4.88
CA ASP A 123 1.40 12.42 4.47
C ASP A 123 0.94 13.87 4.81
N ASN A 124 -0.27 14.06 5.29
CA ASN A 124 -0.75 15.34 5.80
C ASN A 124 -0.58 15.51 7.33
N ILE A 125 0.07 14.56 7.99
CA ILE A 125 0.37 14.63 9.44
C ILE A 125 1.83 15.04 9.57
N ASP A 126 2.04 16.22 10.10
CA ASP A 126 3.38 16.76 10.31
C ASP A 126 4.15 15.98 11.37
N THR A 127 5.43 15.75 11.12
CA THR A 127 6.34 15.04 12.03
C THR A 127 7.56 15.90 12.34
N ALA A 128 8.03 15.85 13.59
CA ALA A 128 9.22 16.57 14.02
C ALA A 128 10.50 15.75 13.77
N ASP A 129 10.63 15.15 12.59
CA ASP A 129 11.77 14.32 12.21
C ASP A 129 12.33 14.69 10.82
N LYS A 130 13.03 13.80 10.16
CA LYS A 130 13.66 14.06 8.85
C LYS A 130 12.74 13.77 7.66
N MET A 131 11.53 13.29 7.89
CA MET A 131 10.58 13.06 6.82
C MET A 131 9.92 14.36 6.40
N GLN A 132 9.59 14.45 5.12
CA GLN A 132 8.85 15.59 4.58
C GLN A 132 7.34 15.37 4.73
N THR A 133 6.63 16.43 5.03
CA THR A 133 5.17 16.46 5.03
C THR A 133 4.72 17.30 3.86
N THR A 134 4.23 16.66 2.79
CA THR A 134 3.89 17.37 1.55
C THR A 134 2.39 17.57 1.37
N ALA A 135 1.57 16.73 2.00
CA ALA A 135 0.11 16.71 1.83
C ALA A 135 -0.33 16.69 0.34
N GLY A 136 0.55 16.14 -0.54
CA GLY A 136 0.35 16.14 -1.98
C GLY A 136 0.60 17.49 -2.67
N SER A 137 1.19 18.47 -1.98
CA SER A 137 1.58 19.76 -2.56
C SER A 137 2.98 19.69 -3.17
N LEU A 138 3.15 20.36 -4.31
CA LEU A 138 4.47 20.58 -4.92
C LEU A 138 5.20 21.79 -4.33
N ALA A 139 4.55 22.54 -3.44
CA ALA A 139 5.07 23.78 -2.85
C ALA A 139 5.60 23.61 -1.42
N LEU A 140 5.40 22.40 -0.83
CA LEU A 140 5.87 22.05 0.52
C LEU A 140 7.07 21.12 0.46
#